data_54665665ef663cf32c80453bb8e112da
#
_entry.id   54665665ef663cf32c80453bb8e112da
#
_cell.length_a   1.000
_cell.length_b   1.000
_cell.length_c   1.000
_cell.angle_alpha   90.00
_cell.angle_beta   90.00
_cell.angle_gamma   90.00
#
_symmetry.space_group_name_H-M   'P 1'
#
loop_
_entity.id
_entity.type
_entity.pdbx_description
1 polymer ?
#
loop_
_entity_poly.entity_id
_entity_poly.type
_entity_poly.pdbx_seq_one_letter_code
_entity_poly.pdbx_strand_id
1 'polypeptide(L)'
;MMRNGWIGSAVALMLAASPIAASAQQLPLTEGVSQVRHPEWSKSATIYEVNIRQYTPEGTFKAFEPHLPRLRKMGVDVLWIMPINPISKKLRKGSLGSYYAVSDYYAVNPEYGTLADFKHLVDAAHKQGFKVILDWVANHTGWDNVWVEQYPDWYLRNAAGELEGYNYTDLSTGKKEVWADVIGLDYTKPAVRQGMIEAMSYWVRETNIDGFRCDVAWTLPVAFWDDARAKLDAIKPVFLLAEADTPEMHQRAFDMTYDWTLFHKLVDIGKGRANARDLARLYTEPKRRYPAGSYRMTFTSNHDENSWHGTERELYGAGADAMAVLAATLPGMPLVYSGQESAFDRRLKFFDKDQIDWGSYSRAEFYRRLLALKKKHPALTNSHEPGNMEILETGNDRVFAFRRIAGKDKVRVVVNLSADPVTVRIPAGKPISLKGWGWRID
;
A
#
# COMPACT_ATOMS: atom_id res chain seq x y z
N MET A 1 83.95 30.85 -23.58
CA MET A 1 83.10 31.96 -23.02
C MET A 1 81.67 31.39 -22.88
N MET A 2 81.26 31.05 -21.70
CA MET A 2 80.17 31.59 -20.90
C MET A 2 78.88 31.89 -21.75
N ARG A 3 77.63 31.39 -21.54
CA ARG A 3 76.85 31.28 -20.28
C ARG A 3 75.54 30.57 -20.57
N ASN A 4 75.15 29.74 -19.62
CA ASN A 4 73.83 29.54 -19.00
C ASN A 4 72.53 29.58 -19.95
N GLY A 5 71.72 28.60 -20.10
CA GLY A 5 71.04 27.82 -19.06
C GLY A 5 69.53 28.26 -19.09
N TRP A 6 68.64 27.33 -19.20
CA TRP A 6 67.41 27.26 -18.44
C TRP A 6 66.57 26.07 -18.93
N ILE A 7 66.44 25.12 -18.04
CA ILE A 7 65.56 23.94 -18.16
C ILE A 7 64.16 24.40 -17.84
N GLY A 8 63.25 24.22 -18.78
CA GLY A 8 61.81 24.41 -18.53
C GLY A 8 61.12 23.03 -18.43
N SER A 9 60.93 22.54 -17.19
CA SER A 9 60.11 21.33 -16.94
C SER A 9 58.65 21.60 -17.16
N ALA A 10 58.07 21.00 -18.20
CA ALA A 10 56.64 20.95 -18.37
C ALA A 10 56.06 19.88 -17.42
N VAL A 11 55.40 20.32 -16.35
CA VAL A 11 54.57 19.46 -15.49
C VAL A 11 53.25 19.22 -16.19
N ALA A 12 53.07 18.02 -16.72
CA ALA A 12 51.77 17.56 -17.20
C ALA A 12 50.86 17.28 -16.00
N LEU A 13 49.90 18.13 -15.74
CA LEU A 13 48.82 17.88 -14.80
C LEU A 13 47.89 16.81 -15.43
N MET A 14 48.01 15.57 -15.03
CA MET A 14 46.97 14.56 -15.26
C MET A 14 45.82 14.85 -14.28
N LEU A 15 44.76 15.44 -14.81
CA LEU A 15 43.46 15.48 -14.14
C LEU A 15 42.89 14.06 -14.15
N ALA A 16 43.07 13.35 -13.05
CA ALA A 16 42.32 12.12 -12.78
C ALA A 16 40.85 12.46 -12.58
N ALA A 17 40.04 12.21 -13.60
CA ALA A 17 38.62 12.21 -13.48
C ALA A 17 38.22 11.03 -12.57
N SER A 18 37.97 11.30 -11.30
CA SER A 18 37.31 10.35 -10.42
C SER A 18 35.90 10.11 -10.92
N PRO A 19 35.44 8.85 -11.10
CA PRO A 19 34.07 8.59 -11.38
C PRO A 19 33.25 9.05 -10.16
N ILE A 20 32.40 10.04 -10.34
CA ILE A 20 31.34 10.37 -9.38
C ILE A 20 30.43 9.14 -9.38
N ALA A 21 30.67 8.22 -8.46
CA ALA A 21 29.68 7.24 -8.10
C ALA A 21 28.45 8.01 -7.64
N ALA A 22 27.38 7.96 -8.38
CA ALA A 22 26.08 8.42 -7.93
C ALA A 22 25.73 7.58 -6.69
N SER A 23 26.08 8.12 -5.52
CA SER A 23 25.61 7.59 -4.25
C SER A 23 24.10 7.71 -4.29
N ALA A 24 23.41 6.57 -4.31
CA ALA A 24 21.98 6.53 -4.04
C ALA A 24 21.77 7.37 -2.77
N GLN A 25 21.10 8.49 -2.94
CA GLN A 25 20.82 9.43 -1.86
C GLN A 25 19.96 8.67 -0.86
N GLN A 26 20.57 8.18 0.22
CA GLN A 26 19.81 7.66 1.36
C GLN A 26 18.93 8.81 1.84
N LEU A 27 17.61 8.66 1.63
CA LEU A 27 16.65 9.60 2.19
C LEU A 27 16.90 9.69 3.70
N PRO A 28 16.95 10.90 4.27
CA PRO A 28 17.20 11.08 5.69
C PRO A 28 16.16 10.30 6.50
N LEU A 29 16.60 9.61 7.54
CA LEU A 29 15.70 8.95 8.48
C LEU A 29 14.90 10.02 9.20
N THR A 30 13.58 9.96 9.10
CA THR A 30 12.69 10.90 9.79
C THR A 30 12.57 10.46 11.23
N GLU A 31 12.81 11.40 12.16
CA GLU A 31 12.59 11.21 13.59
C GLU A 31 11.49 12.19 14.05
N GLY A 32 10.77 11.87 15.13
CA GLY A 32 9.74 12.71 15.68
C GLY A 32 8.37 12.02 15.75
N VAL A 33 7.35 12.84 15.90
CA VAL A 33 5.94 12.39 15.98
C VAL A 33 5.19 12.88 14.76
N SER A 34 4.34 12.04 14.20
CA SER A 34 3.44 12.44 13.10
C SER A 34 2.53 13.59 13.57
N GLN A 35 2.37 14.61 12.72
CA GLN A 35 1.44 15.71 12.95
C GLN A 35 0.04 15.41 12.40
N VAL A 36 -0.13 14.26 11.75
CA VAL A 36 -1.41 13.82 11.21
C VAL A 36 -2.36 13.47 12.36
N ARG A 37 -3.54 14.06 12.33
CA ARG A 37 -4.63 13.69 13.24
C ARG A 37 -5.41 12.55 12.66
N HIS A 38 -5.07 11.33 13.06
CA HIS A 38 -5.79 10.15 12.64
C HIS A 38 -7.25 10.18 13.09
N PRO A 39 -8.21 9.86 12.23
CA PRO A 39 -9.59 9.65 12.66
C PRO A 39 -9.65 8.58 13.76
N GLU A 40 -10.40 8.82 14.83
CA GLU A 40 -10.42 7.95 16.01
C GLU A 40 -10.77 6.49 15.68
N TRP A 41 -11.68 6.29 14.71
CA TRP A 41 -12.09 4.97 14.24
C TRP A 41 -10.94 4.16 13.62
N SER A 42 -9.87 4.82 13.15
CA SER A 42 -8.77 4.15 12.44
C SER A 42 -7.79 3.38 13.34
N LYS A 43 -7.79 3.66 14.64
CA LYS A 43 -6.80 3.11 15.59
C LYS A 43 -6.76 1.58 15.64
N SER A 44 -7.90 0.91 15.49
CA SER A 44 -8.01 -0.55 15.48
C SER A 44 -8.74 -1.07 14.23
N ALA A 45 -8.88 -0.22 13.22
CA ALA A 45 -9.55 -0.58 11.98
C ALA A 45 -8.76 -1.62 11.18
N THR A 46 -9.50 -2.31 10.33
CA THR A 46 -9.00 -3.28 9.35
C THR A 46 -9.51 -2.87 7.97
N ILE A 47 -8.71 -3.06 6.95
CA ILE A 47 -9.04 -2.61 5.60
C ILE A 47 -9.26 -3.82 4.67
N TYR A 48 -10.20 -3.68 3.75
CA TYR A 48 -10.54 -4.67 2.74
C TYR A 48 -10.57 -4.00 1.37
N GLU A 49 -9.81 -4.52 0.43
CA GLU A 49 -9.70 -4.00 -0.93
C GLU A 49 -10.75 -4.63 -1.84
N VAL A 50 -11.52 -3.78 -2.54
CA VAL A 50 -12.64 -4.16 -3.39
C VAL A 50 -12.39 -3.74 -4.83
N ASN A 51 -12.33 -4.73 -5.73
CA ASN A 51 -12.37 -4.51 -7.16
C ASN A 51 -13.80 -4.73 -7.68
N ILE A 52 -14.55 -3.66 -7.91
CA ILE A 52 -15.96 -3.76 -8.35
C ILE A 52 -16.11 -4.58 -9.62
N ARG A 53 -15.22 -4.38 -10.61
CA ARG A 53 -15.26 -5.12 -11.89
C ARG A 53 -15.20 -6.63 -11.68
N GLN A 54 -14.37 -7.10 -10.73
CA GLN A 54 -14.04 -8.51 -10.54
C GLN A 54 -14.87 -9.20 -9.45
N TYR A 55 -15.60 -8.42 -8.64
CA TYR A 55 -16.21 -8.94 -7.40
C TYR A 55 -17.44 -9.83 -7.67
N THR A 56 -18.29 -9.42 -8.60
CA THR A 56 -19.52 -10.16 -8.97
C THR A 56 -19.60 -10.40 -10.48
N PRO A 57 -20.46 -11.30 -10.95
CA PRO A 57 -20.69 -11.49 -12.39
C PRO A 57 -21.07 -10.18 -13.07
N GLU A 58 -21.91 -9.37 -12.45
CA GLU A 58 -22.37 -8.08 -12.98
C GLU A 58 -21.25 -7.04 -12.95
N GLY A 59 -20.41 -7.04 -11.89
CA GLY A 59 -19.35 -6.07 -11.68
C GLY A 59 -19.86 -4.66 -11.41
N THR A 60 -20.96 -4.53 -10.65
CA THR A 60 -21.63 -3.24 -10.37
C THR A 60 -21.69 -2.94 -8.87
N PHE A 61 -21.86 -1.67 -8.50
CA PHE A 61 -22.09 -1.25 -7.11
C PHE A 61 -23.29 -1.95 -6.49
N LYS A 62 -24.38 -2.04 -7.25
CA LYS A 62 -25.62 -2.67 -6.82
C LYS A 62 -25.46 -4.17 -6.55
N ALA A 63 -24.63 -4.86 -7.34
CA ALA A 63 -24.35 -6.27 -7.14
C ALA A 63 -23.36 -6.51 -5.99
N PHE A 64 -22.47 -5.54 -5.69
CA PHE A 64 -21.57 -5.62 -4.55
C PHE A 64 -22.26 -5.39 -3.20
N GLU A 65 -23.23 -4.48 -3.11
CA GLU A 65 -23.88 -4.07 -1.86
C GLU A 65 -24.38 -5.25 -0.98
N PRO A 66 -25.03 -6.31 -1.51
CA PRO A 66 -25.47 -7.46 -0.71
C PRO A 66 -24.36 -8.20 0.03
N HIS A 67 -23.09 -7.97 -0.31
CA HIS A 67 -21.94 -8.59 0.37
C HIS A 67 -21.48 -7.84 1.62
N LEU A 68 -21.96 -6.61 1.85
CA LEU A 68 -21.58 -5.79 3.01
C LEU A 68 -21.81 -6.53 4.35
N PRO A 69 -22.97 -7.18 4.62
CA PRO A 69 -23.17 -7.87 5.91
C PRO A 69 -22.14 -8.97 6.16
N ARG A 70 -21.72 -9.71 5.12
CA ARG A 70 -20.70 -10.74 5.22
C ARG A 70 -19.35 -10.16 5.60
N LEU A 71 -18.94 -9.09 4.94
CA LEU A 71 -17.68 -8.39 5.23
C LEU A 71 -17.69 -7.80 6.64
N ARG A 72 -18.81 -7.22 7.06
CA ARG A 72 -18.95 -6.69 8.44
C ARG A 72 -18.82 -7.79 9.48
N LYS A 73 -19.47 -8.95 9.25
CA LYS A 73 -19.36 -10.13 10.11
C LYS A 73 -17.91 -10.66 10.17
N MET A 74 -17.16 -10.56 9.09
CA MET A 74 -15.75 -10.94 9.04
C MET A 74 -14.86 -9.98 9.86
N GLY A 75 -15.33 -8.77 10.16
CA GLY A 75 -14.60 -7.82 10.99
C GLY A 75 -13.94 -6.67 10.21
N VAL A 76 -14.30 -6.49 8.95
CA VAL A 76 -13.85 -5.38 8.10
C VAL A 76 -14.44 -4.06 8.58
N ASP A 77 -13.62 -3.00 8.61
CA ASP A 77 -14.04 -1.65 8.97
C ASP A 77 -13.96 -0.69 7.80
N VAL A 78 -12.92 -0.79 6.98
CA VAL A 78 -12.67 0.12 5.86
C VAL A 78 -12.79 -0.64 4.56
N LEU A 79 -13.61 -0.14 3.65
CA LEU A 79 -13.69 -0.60 2.27
C LEU A 79 -12.82 0.33 1.43
N TRP A 80 -11.73 -0.18 0.89
CA TRP A 80 -10.95 0.49 -0.15
C TRP A 80 -11.50 0.06 -1.50
N ILE A 81 -12.24 0.95 -2.15
CA ILE A 81 -12.80 0.72 -3.49
C ILE A 81 -11.76 1.13 -4.53
N MET A 82 -11.31 0.21 -5.37
CA MET A 82 -10.43 0.48 -6.51
C MET A 82 -11.04 1.53 -7.44
N PRO A 83 -10.27 2.17 -8.36
CA PRO A 83 -10.75 3.32 -9.12
C PRO A 83 -12.08 3.06 -9.82
N ILE A 84 -13.02 3.99 -9.64
CA ILE A 84 -14.39 3.90 -10.18
C ILE A 84 -14.64 4.86 -11.33
N ASN A 85 -13.65 5.64 -11.73
CA ASN A 85 -13.76 6.61 -12.81
C ASN A 85 -13.85 5.92 -14.18
N PRO A 86 -14.41 6.57 -15.20
CA PRO A 86 -14.39 6.06 -16.57
C PRO A 86 -12.97 5.84 -17.06
N ILE A 87 -12.78 4.77 -17.85
CA ILE A 87 -11.47 4.33 -18.32
C ILE A 87 -11.24 4.83 -19.73
N SER A 88 -10.03 5.36 -20.00
CA SER A 88 -9.56 5.78 -21.31
C SER A 88 -9.70 4.67 -22.36
N LYS A 89 -10.10 5.06 -23.57
CA LYS A 89 -10.20 4.18 -24.74
C LYS A 89 -8.98 4.27 -25.62
N LYS A 90 -8.34 5.45 -25.68
CA LYS A 90 -7.16 5.68 -26.50
C LYS A 90 -5.96 4.96 -25.89
N LEU A 91 -5.28 4.13 -26.69
CA LEU A 91 -4.14 3.29 -26.31
C LEU A 91 -4.43 2.31 -25.16
N ARG A 92 -5.69 1.90 -25.02
CA ARG A 92 -6.16 0.95 -24.01
C ARG A 92 -5.43 -0.39 -24.12
N LYS A 93 -4.99 -0.93 -22.98
CA LYS A 93 -4.50 -2.29 -22.83
C LYS A 93 -5.66 -3.26 -22.54
N GLY A 94 -5.62 -4.46 -23.10
CA GLY A 94 -6.66 -5.48 -22.93
C GLY A 94 -8.03 -5.03 -23.47
N SER A 95 -9.08 -5.73 -23.07
CA SER A 95 -10.44 -5.46 -23.56
C SER A 95 -11.13 -4.26 -22.86
N LEU A 96 -10.89 -4.10 -21.55
CA LEU A 96 -11.56 -3.08 -20.72
C LEU A 96 -10.63 -1.99 -20.21
N GLY A 97 -9.31 -2.15 -20.38
CA GLY A 97 -8.30 -1.17 -19.97
C GLY A 97 -7.99 -1.17 -18.47
N SER A 98 -7.00 -0.37 -18.13
CA SER A 98 -6.57 -0.15 -16.75
C SER A 98 -7.56 0.73 -16.00
N TYR A 99 -7.91 0.36 -14.80
CA TYR A 99 -8.68 1.20 -13.84
C TYR A 99 -7.97 2.53 -13.58
N TYR A 100 -6.65 2.55 -13.72
CA TYR A 100 -5.78 3.69 -13.47
C TYR A 100 -5.62 4.62 -14.68
N ALA A 101 -6.15 4.25 -15.85
CA ALA A 101 -6.20 5.13 -17.03
C ALA A 101 -7.48 5.99 -17.02
N VAL A 102 -7.57 6.91 -16.06
CA VAL A 102 -8.75 7.74 -15.82
C VAL A 102 -9.02 8.69 -17.00
N SER A 103 -10.27 8.69 -17.52
CA SER A 103 -10.70 9.61 -18.59
C SER A 103 -11.53 10.81 -18.11
N ASP A 104 -12.12 10.73 -16.90
CA ASP A 104 -12.84 11.85 -16.26
C ASP A 104 -12.83 11.67 -14.74
N TYR A 105 -12.27 12.66 -14.02
CA TYR A 105 -12.21 12.62 -12.56
C TYR A 105 -13.54 12.88 -11.84
N TYR A 106 -14.54 13.42 -12.53
CA TYR A 106 -15.83 13.81 -11.96
C TYR A 106 -16.95 12.82 -12.28
N ALA A 107 -16.68 11.79 -13.06
CA ALA A 107 -17.65 10.80 -13.50
C ALA A 107 -17.39 9.40 -12.90
N VAL A 108 -18.44 8.60 -12.85
CA VAL A 108 -18.41 7.17 -12.52
C VAL A 108 -18.35 6.35 -13.81
N ASN A 109 -17.57 5.29 -13.83
CA ASN A 109 -17.55 4.33 -14.93
C ASN A 109 -18.96 3.71 -15.11
N PRO A 110 -19.58 3.88 -16.27
CA PRO A 110 -20.93 3.38 -16.51
C PRO A 110 -21.04 1.84 -16.41
N GLU A 111 -19.93 1.10 -16.51
CA GLU A 111 -19.91 -0.34 -16.27
C GLU A 111 -20.24 -0.70 -14.81
N TYR A 112 -19.97 0.20 -13.85
CA TYR A 112 -20.22 -0.04 -12.43
C TYR A 112 -21.55 0.48 -11.94
N GLY A 113 -22.18 1.40 -12.68
CA GLY A 113 -23.41 2.07 -12.34
C GLY A 113 -23.34 3.58 -12.51
N THR A 114 -24.17 4.30 -11.77
CA THR A 114 -24.23 5.77 -11.77
C THR A 114 -23.61 6.36 -10.51
N LEU A 115 -23.42 7.69 -10.49
CA LEU A 115 -23.03 8.41 -9.26
C LEU A 115 -24.06 8.20 -8.14
N ALA A 116 -25.36 8.12 -8.48
CA ALA A 116 -26.41 7.84 -7.50
C ALA A 116 -26.27 6.42 -6.90
N ASP A 117 -25.93 5.43 -7.71
CA ASP A 117 -25.69 4.05 -7.22
C ASP A 117 -24.44 4.01 -6.31
N PHE A 118 -23.39 4.76 -6.62
CA PHE A 118 -22.21 4.86 -5.75
C PHE A 118 -22.54 5.56 -4.42
N LYS A 119 -23.26 6.70 -4.45
CA LYS A 119 -23.74 7.38 -3.24
C LYS A 119 -24.58 6.43 -2.36
N HIS A 120 -25.46 5.66 -2.98
CA HIS A 120 -26.28 4.66 -2.28
C HIS A 120 -25.41 3.58 -1.61
N LEU A 121 -24.40 3.07 -2.31
CA LEU A 121 -23.45 2.09 -1.75
C LEU A 121 -22.70 2.66 -0.54
N VAL A 122 -22.20 3.91 -0.64
CA VAL A 122 -21.50 4.58 0.49
C VAL A 122 -22.43 4.73 1.69
N ASP A 123 -23.67 5.17 1.48
CA ASP A 123 -24.69 5.29 2.53
C ASP A 123 -25.03 3.93 3.16
N ALA A 124 -25.17 2.88 2.36
CA ALA A 124 -25.45 1.53 2.84
C ALA A 124 -24.27 0.96 3.64
N ALA A 125 -23.03 1.25 3.23
CA ALA A 125 -21.82 0.89 3.95
C ALA A 125 -21.73 1.64 5.30
N HIS A 126 -21.98 2.96 5.31
CA HIS A 126 -21.97 3.77 6.54
C HIS A 126 -23.04 3.28 7.54
N LYS A 127 -24.25 2.96 7.09
CA LYS A 127 -25.31 2.40 7.94
C LYS A 127 -24.92 1.09 8.63
N GLN A 128 -24.00 0.32 8.03
CA GLN A 128 -23.48 -0.90 8.61
C GLN A 128 -22.17 -0.67 9.39
N GLY A 129 -21.73 0.59 9.54
CA GLY A 129 -20.55 0.98 10.32
C GLY A 129 -19.22 0.84 9.58
N PHE A 130 -19.23 0.70 8.25
CA PHE A 130 -18.02 0.80 7.45
C PHE A 130 -17.58 2.24 7.27
N LYS A 131 -16.31 2.38 6.93
CA LYS A 131 -15.70 3.54 6.31
C LYS A 131 -15.37 3.21 4.86
N VAL A 132 -15.47 4.19 3.98
CA VAL A 132 -15.22 4.00 2.54
C VAL A 132 -14.13 4.94 2.10
N ILE A 133 -13.04 4.40 1.55
CA ILE A 133 -12.01 5.17 0.87
C ILE A 133 -11.97 4.80 -0.61
N LEU A 134 -11.73 5.80 -1.44
CA LEU A 134 -11.67 5.64 -2.89
C LEU A 134 -10.22 5.63 -3.36
N ASP A 135 -9.89 4.72 -4.26
CA ASP A 135 -8.59 4.73 -4.93
C ASP A 135 -8.49 5.94 -5.86
N TRP A 136 -7.39 6.68 -5.76
CA TRP A 136 -7.23 7.95 -6.43
C TRP A 136 -5.93 8.03 -7.23
N VAL A 137 -6.06 8.24 -8.53
CA VAL A 137 -4.95 8.30 -9.48
C VAL A 137 -4.57 9.76 -9.72
N ALA A 138 -3.59 10.27 -8.96
CA ALA A 138 -3.20 11.67 -9.07
C ALA A 138 -2.04 11.91 -10.04
N ASN A 139 -1.17 10.92 -10.30
CA ASN A 139 0.06 11.11 -11.05
C ASN A 139 -0.15 11.26 -12.57
N HIS A 140 -1.17 10.60 -13.12
CA HIS A 140 -1.36 10.49 -14.57
C HIS A 140 -2.84 10.36 -14.93
N THR A 141 -3.16 10.50 -16.21
CA THR A 141 -4.49 10.25 -16.77
C THR A 141 -4.41 9.31 -17.96
N GLY A 142 -5.55 8.80 -18.42
CA GLY A 142 -5.63 8.23 -19.76
C GLY A 142 -5.46 9.28 -20.85
N TRP A 143 -5.18 8.84 -22.08
CA TRP A 143 -4.87 9.71 -23.23
C TRP A 143 -6.05 10.52 -23.76
N ASP A 144 -7.27 10.13 -23.45
CA ASP A 144 -8.51 10.82 -23.81
C ASP A 144 -9.23 11.38 -22.58
N ASN A 145 -8.48 11.68 -21.52
CA ASN A 145 -9.02 12.39 -20.37
C ASN A 145 -9.50 13.78 -20.82
N VAL A 146 -10.65 14.21 -20.29
CA VAL A 146 -11.26 15.52 -20.64
C VAL A 146 -10.30 16.70 -20.40
N TRP A 147 -9.37 16.60 -19.46
CA TRP A 147 -8.35 17.63 -19.21
C TRP A 147 -7.32 17.76 -20.33
N VAL A 148 -7.13 16.73 -21.17
CA VAL A 148 -6.18 16.81 -22.30
C VAL A 148 -6.63 17.90 -23.31
N GLU A 149 -7.92 18.02 -23.52
CA GLU A 149 -8.50 19.07 -24.41
C GLU A 149 -8.69 20.39 -23.67
N GLN A 150 -9.16 20.36 -22.42
CA GLN A 150 -9.48 21.55 -21.64
C GLN A 150 -8.23 22.28 -21.15
N TYR A 151 -7.18 21.52 -20.80
CA TYR A 151 -5.95 22.04 -20.18
C TYR A 151 -4.71 21.34 -20.75
N PRO A 152 -4.42 21.48 -22.06
CA PRO A 152 -3.36 20.71 -22.74
C PRO A 152 -1.95 21.00 -22.21
N ASP A 153 -1.76 22.10 -21.50
CA ASP A 153 -0.52 22.47 -20.85
C ASP A 153 -0.32 21.86 -19.45
N TRP A 154 -1.30 21.11 -18.94
CA TRP A 154 -1.19 20.42 -17.63
C TRP A 154 -0.34 19.15 -17.67
N TYR A 155 0.07 18.71 -18.84
CA TYR A 155 0.72 17.43 -19.04
C TYR A 155 2.21 17.56 -19.28
N LEU A 156 2.95 16.55 -18.78
CA LEU A 156 4.37 16.38 -19.10
C LEU A 156 4.55 16.18 -20.61
N ARG A 157 5.65 16.72 -21.14
CA ARG A 157 6.01 16.61 -22.56
C ARG A 157 7.45 16.16 -22.71
N ASN A 158 7.73 15.41 -23.77
CA ASN A 158 9.09 15.03 -24.14
C ASN A 158 9.90 16.23 -24.65
N ALA A 159 11.17 16.03 -24.98
CA ALA A 159 12.05 17.09 -25.49
C ALA A 159 11.58 17.72 -26.81
N ALA A 160 10.73 17.04 -27.58
CA ALA A 160 10.12 17.58 -28.82
C ALA A 160 8.83 18.37 -28.56
N GLY A 161 8.40 18.47 -27.30
CA GLY A 161 7.15 19.15 -26.91
C GLY A 161 5.90 18.30 -27.11
N GLU A 162 6.02 17.00 -27.33
CA GLU A 162 4.92 16.07 -27.58
C GLU A 162 4.51 15.33 -26.30
N LEU A 163 3.25 14.92 -26.20
CA LEU A 163 2.78 13.99 -25.18
C LEU A 163 3.39 12.61 -25.44
N GLU A 164 3.84 11.95 -24.37
CA GLU A 164 4.32 10.57 -24.43
C GLU A 164 3.76 9.75 -23.27
N GLY A 165 3.79 8.42 -23.37
CA GLY A 165 3.43 7.52 -22.28
C GLY A 165 4.23 7.84 -21.04
N TYR A 166 3.56 7.82 -19.87
CA TYR A 166 4.24 8.11 -18.61
C TYR A 166 5.43 7.16 -18.41
N ASN A 167 6.56 7.70 -18.05
CA ASN A 167 7.76 6.91 -17.83
C ASN A 167 8.52 7.36 -16.57
N TYR A 168 9.15 6.40 -15.94
CA TYR A 168 10.01 6.63 -14.77
C TYR A 168 11.19 5.66 -14.79
N THR A 169 12.21 5.97 -14.02
CA THR A 169 13.32 5.05 -13.79
C THR A 169 13.10 4.33 -12.47
N ASP A 170 12.96 3.02 -12.51
CA ASP A 170 12.90 2.18 -11.31
C ASP A 170 14.25 2.28 -10.57
N LEU A 171 14.23 2.84 -9.37
CA LEU A 171 15.44 3.08 -8.59
C LEU A 171 16.11 1.79 -8.10
N SER A 172 15.39 0.68 -8.03
CA SER A 172 15.92 -0.61 -7.59
C SER A 172 16.66 -1.35 -8.71
N THR A 173 16.19 -1.21 -9.94
CA THR A 173 16.72 -1.91 -11.11
C THR A 173 17.52 -1.00 -12.05
N GLY A 174 17.35 0.33 -11.95
CA GLY A 174 17.89 1.32 -12.87
C GLY A 174 17.25 1.27 -14.28
N LYS A 175 16.18 0.51 -14.47
CA LYS A 175 15.51 0.38 -15.76
C LYS A 175 14.46 1.47 -15.94
N LYS A 176 14.31 1.92 -17.19
CA LYS A 176 13.22 2.80 -17.59
C LYS A 176 11.97 1.95 -17.80
N GLU A 177 10.93 2.27 -17.04
CA GLU A 177 9.59 1.69 -17.18
C GLU A 177 8.68 2.67 -17.92
N VAL A 178 7.82 2.16 -18.80
CA VAL A 178 6.91 2.96 -19.62
C VAL A 178 5.48 2.43 -19.49
N TRP A 179 4.59 3.29 -19.02
CA TRP A 179 3.15 3.02 -19.01
C TRP A 179 2.50 3.71 -20.21
N ALA A 180 2.46 2.97 -21.34
CA ALA A 180 2.07 3.51 -22.64
C ALA A 180 0.60 3.92 -22.75
N ASP A 181 -0.25 3.44 -21.85
CA ASP A 181 -1.71 3.71 -21.81
C ASP A 181 -2.10 4.93 -20.99
N VAL A 182 -1.14 5.62 -20.36
CA VAL A 182 -1.37 6.81 -19.55
C VAL A 182 -0.34 7.89 -19.80
N ILE A 183 -0.66 9.14 -19.48
CA ILE A 183 0.19 10.33 -19.64
C ILE A 183 0.29 11.12 -18.31
N GLY A 184 1.50 11.59 -17.99
CA GLY A 184 1.80 12.23 -16.72
C GLY A 184 1.31 13.67 -16.62
N LEU A 185 0.86 14.06 -15.42
CA LEU A 185 0.52 15.43 -15.08
C LEU A 185 1.75 16.21 -14.58
N ASP A 186 1.84 17.49 -14.94
CA ASP A 186 2.97 18.37 -14.57
C ASP A 186 2.70 19.10 -13.24
N TYR A 187 3.11 18.51 -12.14
CA TYR A 187 2.95 19.09 -10.79
C TYR A 187 3.86 20.28 -10.48
N THR A 188 4.70 20.73 -11.42
CA THR A 188 5.38 22.02 -11.29
C THR A 188 4.38 23.18 -11.46
N LYS A 189 3.22 22.92 -12.08
CA LYS A 189 2.17 23.89 -12.34
C LYS A 189 1.18 23.99 -11.19
N PRO A 190 0.98 25.17 -10.59
CA PRO A 190 0.00 25.36 -9.52
C PRO A 190 -1.44 25.01 -9.93
N ALA A 191 -1.81 25.25 -11.19
CA ALA A 191 -3.14 24.94 -11.71
C ALA A 191 -3.45 23.43 -11.68
N VAL A 192 -2.46 22.56 -11.98
CA VAL A 192 -2.60 21.09 -11.87
C VAL A 192 -2.88 20.70 -10.43
N ARG A 193 -2.09 21.22 -9.48
CA ARG A 193 -2.27 20.94 -8.05
C ARG A 193 -3.66 21.36 -7.58
N GLN A 194 -4.09 22.55 -7.93
CA GLN A 194 -5.40 23.07 -7.55
C GLN A 194 -6.54 22.24 -8.18
N GLY A 195 -6.46 21.92 -9.48
CA GLY A 195 -7.45 21.12 -10.18
C GLY A 195 -7.59 19.72 -9.59
N MET A 196 -6.47 19.07 -9.24
CA MET A 196 -6.46 17.76 -8.62
C MET A 196 -7.06 17.79 -7.20
N ILE A 197 -6.72 18.80 -6.38
CA ILE A 197 -7.31 18.95 -5.02
C ILE A 197 -8.83 19.20 -5.13
N GLU A 198 -9.27 19.99 -6.11
CA GLU A 198 -10.70 20.23 -6.30
C GLU A 198 -11.44 18.95 -6.73
N ALA A 199 -10.84 18.14 -7.60
CA ALA A 199 -11.41 16.86 -7.98
C ALA A 199 -11.53 15.91 -6.77
N MET A 200 -10.51 15.83 -5.91
CA MET A 200 -10.60 15.06 -4.64
C MET A 200 -11.69 15.62 -3.73
N SER A 201 -11.74 16.95 -3.58
CA SER A 201 -12.72 17.65 -2.74
C SER A 201 -14.15 17.40 -3.21
N TYR A 202 -14.39 17.34 -4.52
CA TYR A 202 -15.67 16.99 -5.10
C TYR A 202 -16.18 15.65 -4.56
N TRP A 203 -15.37 14.59 -4.60
CA TRP A 203 -15.79 13.28 -4.14
C TRP A 203 -16.12 13.25 -2.65
N VAL A 204 -15.35 13.94 -1.81
CA VAL A 204 -15.65 14.05 -0.37
C VAL A 204 -16.99 14.77 -0.14
N ARG A 205 -17.24 15.89 -0.83
CA ARG A 205 -18.48 16.65 -0.69
C ARG A 205 -19.70 15.88 -1.21
N GLU A 206 -19.57 15.33 -2.41
CA GLU A 206 -20.69 14.75 -3.12
C GLU A 206 -21.10 13.36 -2.64
N THR A 207 -20.14 12.57 -2.18
CA THR A 207 -20.39 11.15 -1.89
C THR A 207 -20.15 10.80 -0.42
N ASN A 208 -19.67 11.76 0.37
CA ASN A 208 -19.38 11.57 1.80
C ASN A 208 -18.39 10.43 2.10
N ILE A 209 -17.51 10.05 1.16
CA ILE A 209 -16.44 9.08 1.41
C ILE A 209 -15.55 9.54 2.55
N ASP A 210 -14.84 8.59 3.19
CA ASP A 210 -14.03 8.84 4.39
C ASP A 210 -12.55 9.06 4.07
N GLY A 211 -12.17 9.08 2.79
CA GLY A 211 -10.79 9.35 2.37
C GLY A 211 -10.39 8.67 1.07
N PHE A 212 -9.08 8.51 0.91
CA PHE A 212 -8.49 7.99 -0.33
C PHE A 212 -7.33 7.04 -0.08
N ARG A 213 -7.15 6.07 -0.99
CA ARG A 213 -5.85 5.46 -1.27
C ARG A 213 -5.28 6.19 -2.48
N CYS A 214 -4.09 6.72 -2.36
CA CYS A 214 -3.46 7.51 -3.41
C CYS A 214 -2.42 6.66 -4.15
N ASP A 215 -2.72 6.41 -5.42
CA ASP A 215 -1.91 5.64 -6.36
C ASP A 215 -0.55 6.29 -6.59
N VAL A 216 0.52 5.50 -6.61
CA VAL A 216 1.93 5.91 -6.78
C VAL A 216 2.27 7.24 -6.11
N ALA A 217 1.78 7.46 -4.89
CA ALA A 217 1.88 8.73 -4.18
C ALA A 217 3.32 9.25 -4.04
N TRP A 218 4.31 8.35 -4.06
CA TRP A 218 5.73 8.64 -3.99
C TRP A 218 6.27 9.43 -5.19
N THR A 219 5.55 9.45 -6.31
CA THR A 219 5.96 10.18 -7.52
C THR A 219 5.64 11.66 -7.47
N LEU A 220 4.76 12.09 -6.56
CA LEU A 220 4.32 13.47 -6.42
C LEU A 220 5.04 14.20 -5.28
N PRO A 221 5.18 15.53 -5.38
CA PRO A 221 5.77 16.32 -4.29
C PRO A 221 4.99 16.16 -2.97
N VAL A 222 5.68 15.91 -1.86
CA VAL A 222 5.05 15.83 -0.52
C VAL A 222 4.23 17.07 -0.19
N ALA A 223 4.71 18.26 -0.58
CA ALA A 223 3.98 19.53 -0.38
C ALA A 223 2.60 19.57 -1.06
N PHE A 224 2.43 18.88 -2.20
CA PHE A 224 1.10 18.75 -2.82
C PHE A 224 0.16 17.95 -1.90
N TRP A 225 0.65 16.86 -1.32
CA TRP A 225 -0.15 16.02 -0.43
C TRP A 225 -0.48 16.74 0.88
N ASP A 226 0.45 17.55 1.42
CA ASP A 226 0.20 18.41 2.58
C ASP A 226 -0.95 19.40 2.31
N ASP A 227 -0.93 20.05 1.14
CA ASP A 227 -1.98 20.99 0.71
C ASP A 227 -3.31 20.27 0.49
N ALA A 228 -3.28 19.10 -0.18
CA ALA A 228 -4.47 18.27 -0.40
C ALA A 228 -5.10 17.86 0.93
N ARG A 229 -4.30 17.36 1.88
CA ARG A 229 -4.77 16.98 3.22
C ARG A 229 -5.47 18.15 3.93
N ALA A 230 -4.83 19.32 3.96
CA ALA A 230 -5.39 20.50 4.61
C ALA A 230 -6.74 20.90 4.01
N LYS A 231 -6.88 20.84 2.68
CA LYS A 231 -8.14 21.18 1.98
C LYS A 231 -9.24 20.16 2.21
N LEU A 232 -8.91 18.86 2.21
CA LEU A 232 -9.86 17.80 2.47
C LEU A 232 -10.36 17.81 3.92
N ASP A 233 -9.45 17.96 4.89
CA ASP A 233 -9.81 18.06 6.33
C ASP A 233 -10.68 19.29 6.65
N ALA A 234 -10.59 20.35 5.84
CA ALA A 234 -11.49 21.51 5.96
C ALA A 234 -12.95 21.18 5.58
N ILE A 235 -13.20 20.11 4.80
CA ILE A 235 -14.54 19.61 4.47
C ILE A 235 -15.01 18.66 5.58
N LYS A 236 -14.22 17.63 5.86
CA LYS A 236 -14.39 16.66 6.97
C LYS A 236 -13.06 15.95 7.21
N PRO A 237 -12.79 15.47 8.43
CA PRO A 237 -11.62 14.65 8.69
C PRO A 237 -11.61 13.43 7.77
N VAL A 238 -10.52 13.26 6.99
CA VAL A 238 -10.35 12.15 6.04
C VAL A 238 -9.23 11.22 6.48
N PHE A 239 -9.23 10.00 5.95
CA PHE A 239 -8.15 9.03 6.09
C PHE A 239 -7.42 8.90 4.75
N LEU A 240 -6.11 9.12 4.73
CA LEU A 240 -5.29 9.03 3.52
C LEU A 240 -4.28 7.88 3.63
N LEU A 241 -4.34 6.96 2.68
CA LEU A 241 -3.40 5.87 2.47
C LEU A 241 -2.53 6.18 1.25
N ALA A 242 -1.22 6.28 1.42
CA ALA A 242 -0.29 6.44 0.30
C ALA A 242 0.22 5.09 -0.19
N GLU A 243 0.17 4.87 -1.49
CA GLU A 243 1.06 3.88 -2.09
C GLU A 243 2.47 4.44 -2.15
N ALA A 244 3.18 4.27 -1.07
CA ALA A 244 4.54 4.72 -0.82
C ALA A 244 5.12 3.94 0.36
N ASP A 245 6.44 3.91 0.46
CA ASP A 245 7.18 3.36 1.61
C ASP A 245 8.25 4.38 2.07
N THR A 246 7.80 5.62 2.32
CA THR A 246 8.68 6.75 2.68
C THR A 246 8.18 7.47 3.94
N PRO A 247 9.05 7.68 4.95
CA PRO A 247 8.67 8.31 6.22
C PRO A 247 8.11 9.73 6.08
N GLU A 248 8.56 10.49 5.06
CA GLU A 248 8.18 11.87 4.83
C GLU A 248 6.66 12.04 4.61
N MET A 249 6.00 11.04 4.04
CA MET A 249 4.55 11.03 3.82
C MET A 249 3.75 11.13 5.13
N HIS A 250 4.32 10.67 6.25
CA HIS A 250 3.65 10.66 7.54
C HIS A 250 3.79 11.96 8.34
N GLN A 251 4.52 12.96 7.84
CA GLN A 251 4.70 14.18 8.62
C GLN A 251 3.41 14.97 8.76
N ARG A 252 2.69 15.22 7.66
CA ARG A 252 1.46 16.02 7.66
C ARG A 252 0.35 15.54 6.75
N ALA A 253 0.64 14.66 5.79
CA ALA A 253 -0.31 14.30 4.75
C ALA A 253 -1.04 12.97 5.04
N PHE A 254 -0.31 11.89 5.21
CA PHE A 254 -0.89 10.55 5.18
C PHE A 254 -0.98 9.90 6.56
N ASP A 255 -2.12 9.30 6.81
CA ASP A 255 -2.33 8.44 7.97
C ASP A 255 -1.53 7.16 7.86
N MET A 256 -1.46 6.59 6.66
CA MET A 256 -0.92 5.27 6.42
C MET A 256 -0.11 5.21 5.12
N THR A 257 0.97 4.41 5.13
CA THR A 257 1.71 4.00 3.93
C THR A 257 1.78 2.48 3.87
N TYR A 258 2.10 1.93 2.70
CA TYR A 258 2.34 0.50 2.52
C TYR A 258 3.58 0.04 3.31
N ASP A 259 3.55 -1.17 3.85
CA ASP A 259 4.73 -1.83 4.42
C ASP A 259 5.35 -2.80 3.41
N TRP A 260 5.85 -2.25 2.30
CA TRP A 260 6.56 -3.03 1.28
C TRP A 260 7.76 -3.78 1.85
N THR A 261 8.43 -3.17 2.83
CA THR A 261 9.60 -3.78 3.49
C THR A 261 9.20 -5.08 4.20
N LEU A 262 8.10 -5.08 4.94
CA LEU A 262 7.57 -6.30 5.56
C LEU A 262 7.08 -7.30 4.50
N PHE A 263 6.26 -6.84 3.53
CA PHE A 263 5.73 -7.69 2.48
C PHE A 263 6.82 -8.49 1.76
N HIS A 264 7.86 -7.81 1.26
CA HIS A 264 8.98 -8.47 0.59
C HIS A 264 9.72 -9.46 1.51
N LYS A 265 9.85 -9.13 2.82
CA LYS A 265 10.45 -10.04 3.78
C LYS A 265 9.61 -11.30 3.99
N LEU A 266 8.28 -11.18 4.05
CA LEU A 266 7.37 -12.33 4.14
C LEU A 266 7.46 -13.20 2.88
N VAL A 267 7.55 -12.61 1.69
CA VAL A 267 7.78 -13.32 0.43
C VAL A 267 9.11 -14.06 0.45
N ASP A 268 10.19 -13.42 0.90
CA ASP A 268 11.51 -14.06 1.01
C ASP A 268 11.49 -15.26 1.95
N ILE A 269 10.78 -15.16 3.08
CA ILE A 269 10.59 -16.28 4.00
C ILE A 269 9.77 -17.41 3.34
N GLY A 270 8.66 -17.08 2.70
CA GLY A 270 7.84 -18.06 1.97
C GLY A 270 8.60 -18.81 0.88
N LYS A 271 9.58 -18.14 0.26
CA LYS A 271 10.48 -18.70 -0.75
C LYS A 271 11.76 -19.32 -0.18
N GLY A 272 11.94 -19.36 1.14
CA GLY A 272 13.13 -19.92 1.79
C GLY A 272 14.41 -19.08 1.63
N ARG A 273 14.30 -17.81 1.25
CA ARG A 273 15.43 -16.87 1.09
C ARG A 273 15.75 -16.08 2.36
N ALA A 274 14.86 -16.10 3.35
CA ALA A 274 15.01 -15.44 4.63
C ALA A 274 14.42 -16.29 5.76
N ASN A 275 14.68 -15.91 7.01
CA ASN A 275 14.25 -16.62 8.20
C ASN A 275 13.74 -15.66 9.30
N ALA A 276 13.41 -16.20 10.48
CA ALA A 276 12.92 -15.43 11.61
C ALA A 276 13.88 -14.36 12.12
N ARG A 277 15.20 -14.60 12.04
CA ARG A 277 16.22 -13.60 12.43
C ARG A 277 16.21 -12.42 11.46
N ASP A 278 16.07 -12.68 10.17
CA ASP A 278 15.97 -11.62 9.15
C ASP A 278 14.72 -10.78 9.32
N LEU A 279 13.59 -11.41 9.73
CA LEU A 279 12.37 -10.69 10.08
C LEU A 279 12.55 -9.84 11.34
N ALA A 280 13.20 -10.36 12.37
CA ALA A 280 13.48 -9.63 13.61
C ALA A 280 14.30 -8.35 13.35
N ARG A 281 15.27 -8.40 12.43
CA ARG A 281 16.12 -7.25 12.09
C ARG A 281 15.33 -6.07 11.52
N LEU A 282 14.17 -6.28 10.91
CA LEU A 282 13.34 -5.15 10.46
C LEU A 282 12.93 -4.24 11.62
N TYR A 283 12.83 -4.78 12.82
CA TYR A 283 12.38 -4.05 14.01
C TYR A 283 13.53 -3.67 14.94
N THR A 284 14.60 -4.44 14.98
CA THR A 284 15.77 -4.15 15.82
C THR A 284 16.82 -3.26 15.15
N GLU A 285 16.90 -3.33 13.82
CA GLU A 285 17.86 -2.60 12.99
C GLU A 285 17.16 -1.97 11.76
N PRO A 286 16.14 -1.12 11.96
CA PRO A 286 15.35 -0.61 10.84
C PRO A 286 16.19 0.30 9.95
N LYS A 287 16.14 0.07 8.64
CA LYS A 287 16.79 0.93 7.64
C LYS A 287 16.13 2.31 7.51
N ARG A 288 14.84 2.40 7.83
CA ARG A 288 14.05 3.63 7.84
C ARG A 288 13.32 3.72 9.16
N ARG A 289 13.25 4.92 9.72
CA ARG A 289 12.48 5.20 10.93
C ARG A 289 11.29 6.06 10.56
N TYR A 290 10.12 5.60 10.95
CA TYR A 290 8.86 6.32 10.75
C TYR A 290 8.53 7.15 11.98
N PRO A 291 7.90 8.32 11.83
CA PRO A 291 7.42 9.10 12.96
C PRO A 291 6.52 8.25 13.88
N ALA A 292 6.66 8.44 15.19
CA ALA A 292 5.74 7.79 16.13
C ALA A 292 4.28 8.18 15.83
N GLY A 293 3.37 7.23 15.95
CA GLY A 293 1.98 7.39 15.55
C GLY A 293 1.66 6.99 14.11
N SER A 294 2.64 6.85 13.23
CA SER A 294 2.43 6.45 11.83
C SER A 294 1.76 5.08 11.71
N TYR A 295 0.86 4.93 10.73
CA TYR A 295 0.31 3.61 10.40
C TYR A 295 1.02 3.02 9.19
N ARG A 296 1.22 1.70 9.23
CA ARG A 296 1.74 0.92 8.11
C ARG A 296 0.66 -0.06 7.65
N MET A 297 0.35 -0.12 6.37
CA MET A 297 -0.54 -1.15 5.83
C MET A 297 0.24 -2.45 5.70
N THR A 298 -0.15 -3.44 6.47
CA THR A 298 0.44 -4.79 6.43
C THR A 298 -0.43 -5.71 5.60
N PHE A 299 0.15 -6.49 4.71
CA PHE A 299 -0.61 -7.30 3.76
C PHE A 299 0.16 -8.52 3.27
N THR A 300 -0.54 -9.48 2.72
CA THR A 300 0.03 -10.67 2.05
C THR A 300 -0.31 -10.70 0.57
N SER A 301 -1.25 -9.89 0.10
CA SER A 301 -1.60 -9.68 -1.30
C SER A 301 -2.36 -8.37 -1.46
N ASN A 302 -2.43 -7.88 -2.69
CA ASN A 302 -3.28 -6.81 -3.20
C ASN A 302 -3.55 -7.04 -4.69
N HIS A 303 -4.23 -6.09 -5.36
CA HIS A 303 -4.55 -6.21 -6.79
C HIS A 303 -3.33 -6.33 -7.70
N ASP A 304 -2.22 -5.64 -7.37
CA ASP A 304 -0.98 -5.71 -8.14
C ASP A 304 -0.24 -7.01 -7.88
N GLU A 305 -0.02 -7.35 -6.62
CA GLU A 305 0.70 -8.57 -6.26
C GLU A 305 0.02 -9.81 -6.82
N ASN A 306 -1.31 -9.89 -6.71
CA ASN A 306 -2.06 -11.01 -7.28
C ASN A 306 -1.93 -11.08 -8.80
N SER A 307 -2.06 -9.95 -9.49
CA SER A 307 -2.07 -9.93 -10.97
C SER A 307 -0.68 -10.15 -11.57
N TRP A 308 0.38 -9.55 -10.97
CA TRP A 308 1.70 -9.48 -11.58
C TRP A 308 2.74 -10.42 -10.98
N HIS A 309 2.70 -10.65 -9.66
CA HIS A 309 3.77 -11.35 -8.94
C HIS A 309 3.39 -12.76 -8.50
N GLY A 310 2.12 -12.99 -8.09
CA GLY A 310 1.65 -14.32 -7.75
C GLY A 310 0.49 -14.36 -6.77
N THR A 311 -0.20 -15.50 -6.75
CA THR A 311 -1.17 -15.81 -5.71
C THR A 311 -0.48 -16.01 -4.35
N GLU A 312 -1.22 -15.96 -3.24
CA GLU A 312 -0.65 -16.29 -1.92
C GLU A 312 0.03 -17.67 -1.91
N ARG A 313 -0.55 -18.65 -2.61
CA ARG A 313 0.03 -19.98 -2.70
C ARG A 313 1.34 -19.99 -3.49
N GLU A 314 1.41 -19.23 -4.58
CA GLU A 314 2.65 -19.07 -5.33
C GLU A 314 3.72 -18.33 -4.52
N LEU A 315 3.35 -17.33 -3.71
CA LEU A 315 4.28 -16.54 -2.91
C LEU A 315 4.74 -17.26 -1.63
N TYR A 316 3.83 -17.92 -0.92
CA TYR A 316 4.08 -18.43 0.44
C TYR A 316 3.88 -19.94 0.61
N GLY A 317 3.35 -20.64 -0.40
CA GLY A 317 3.05 -22.07 -0.31
C GLY A 317 2.15 -22.38 0.89
N ALA A 318 2.54 -23.38 1.69
CA ALA A 318 1.82 -23.78 2.91
C ALA A 318 1.93 -22.74 4.05
N GLY A 319 2.79 -21.72 3.91
CA GLY A 319 3.01 -20.67 4.90
C GLY A 319 2.01 -19.50 4.83
N ALA A 320 1.09 -19.47 3.86
CA ALA A 320 0.19 -18.33 3.64
C ALA A 320 -0.58 -17.89 4.90
N ASP A 321 -1.12 -18.83 5.68
CA ASP A 321 -1.83 -18.51 6.93
C ASP A 321 -0.89 -17.93 8.00
N ALA A 322 0.35 -18.43 8.09
CA ALA A 322 1.34 -17.89 9.02
C ALA A 322 1.74 -16.44 8.65
N MET A 323 1.85 -16.12 7.36
CA MET A 323 2.12 -14.76 6.88
C MET A 323 0.92 -13.83 7.15
N ALA A 324 -0.31 -14.30 6.96
CA ALA A 324 -1.51 -13.54 7.32
C ALA A 324 -1.61 -13.27 8.83
N VAL A 325 -1.20 -14.21 9.68
CA VAL A 325 -1.10 -14.00 11.15
C VAL A 325 -0.10 -12.90 11.46
N LEU A 326 1.08 -12.91 10.84
CA LEU A 326 2.07 -11.84 11.02
C LEU A 326 1.53 -10.50 10.55
N ALA A 327 0.94 -10.42 9.36
CA ALA A 327 0.33 -9.19 8.85
C ALA A 327 -0.76 -8.64 9.78
N ALA A 328 -1.56 -9.52 10.43
CA ALA A 328 -2.62 -9.08 11.34
C ALA A 328 -2.14 -8.70 12.76
N THR A 329 -0.96 -9.13 13.19
CA THR A 329 -0.50 -8.97 14.59
C THR A 329 0.74 -8.09 14.77
N LEU A 330 1.53 -7.88 13.72
CA LEU A 330 2.61 -6.90 13.71
C LEU A 330 2.06 -5.46 13.76
N PRO A 331 2.88 -4.45 14.10
CA PRO A 331 2.45 -3.05 14.06
C PRO A 331 1.94 -2.68 12.66
N GLY A 332 0.72 -2.13 12.58
CA GLY A 332 0.11 -1.72 11.31
C GLY A 332 -1.36 -2.10 11.18
N MET A 333 -1.97 -1.67 10.09
CA MET A 333 -3.36 -1.98 9.72
C MET A 333 -3.37 -3.13 8.70
N PRO A 334 -3.95 -4.30 9.00
CA PRO A 334 -3.98 -5.41 8.06
C PRO A 334 -4.96 -5.17 6.93
N LEU A 335 -4.49 -5.37 5.70
CA LEU A 335 -5.30 -5.46 4.50
C LEU A 335 -5.71 -6.90 4.22
N VAL A 336 -6.96 -7.10 3.88
CA VAL A 336 -7.46 -8.31 3.22
C VAL A 336 -7.85 -7.96 1.79
N TYR A 337 -7.22 -8.58 0.82
CA TYR A 337 -7.58 -8.44 -0.59
C TYR A 337 -8.74 -9.36 -0.95
N SER A 338 -9.67 -8.89 -1.78
CA SER A 338 -10.85 -9.64 -2.26
C SER A 338 -10.47 -11.02 -2.79
N GLY A 339 -11.05 -12.06 -2.21
CA GLY A 339 -10.80 -13.47 -2.57
C GLY A 339 -9.91 -14.22 -1.59
N GLN A 340 -9.12 -13.57 -0.73
CA GLN A 340 -8.28 -14.25 0.26
C GLN A 340 -9.13 -15.07 1.25
N GLU A 341 -10.31 -14.56 1.63
CA GLU A 341 -11.26 -15.27 2.51
C GLU A 341 -11.89 -16.52 1.87
N SER A 342 -11.78 -16.64 0.57
CA SER A 342 -12.22 -17.82 -0.21
C SER A 342 -11.09 -18.76 -0.59
N ALA A 343 -9.87 -18.49 -0.15
CA ALA A 343 -8.66 -19.18 -0.62
C ALA A 343 -8.54 -19.14 -2.16
N PHE A 344 -8.94 -18.03 -2.76
CA PHE A 344 -8.86 -17.83 -4.20
C PHE A 344 -7.39 -17.91 -4.65
N ASP A 345 -7.08 -18.83 -5.57
CA ASP A 345 -5.71 -19.16 -5.97
C ASP A 345 -5.54 -19.07 -7.49
N ARG A 346 -5.89 -17.90 -8.02
CA ARG A 346 -5.67 -17.57 -9.43
C ARG A 346 -5.28 -16.11 -9.57
N ARG A 347 -4.35 -15.81 -10.48
CA ARG A 347 -4.01 -14.43 -10.84
C ARG A 347 -5.14 -13.83 -11.67
N LEU A 348 -5.68 -12.71 -11.21
CA LEU A 348 -6.73 -11.99 -11.93
C LEU A 348 -6.12 -11.23 -13.12
N LYS A 349 -6.81 -11.26 -14.24
CA LYS A 349 -6.45 -10.45 -15.41
C LYS A 349 -6.75 -8.98 -15.14
N PHE A 350 -5.71 -8.16 -15.17
CA PHE A 350 -5.80 -6.75 -14.77
C PHE A 350 -6.64 -5.90 -15.73
N PHE A 351 -6.54 -6.13 -17.03
CA PHE A 351 -7.14 -5.30 -18.08
C PHE A 351 -8.47 -5.85 -18.64
N ASP A 352 -8.95 -6.96 -18.10
CA ASP A 352 -10.13 -7.65 -18.60
C ASP A 352 -11.14 -7.92 -17.47
N LYS A 353 -12.36 -8.30 -17.83
CA LYS A 353 -13.31 -8.90 -16.87
C LYS A 353 -12.81 -10.29 -16.49
N ASP A 354 -12.53 -10.49 -15.20
CA ASP A 354 -12.02 -11.76 -14.69
C ASP A 354 -12.51 -11.98 -13.25
N GLN A 355 -13.68 -12.57 -13.12
CA GLN A 355 -14.40 -12.68 -11.86
C GLN A 355 -13.68 -13.54 -10.82
N ILE A 356 -13.72 -13.10 -9.56
CA ILE A 356 -13.29 -13.88 -8.41
C ILE A 356 -14.23 -15.09 -8.23
N ASP A 357 -13.65 -16.29 -8.10
CA ASP A 357 -14.39 -17.47 -7.69
C ASP A 357 -14.44 -17.51 -6.15
N TRP A 358 -15.63 -17.26 -5.62
CA TRP A 358 -15.83 -17.18 -4.17
C TRP A 358 -15.90 -18.54 -3.47
N GLY A 359 -16.20 -19.63 -4.18
CA GLY A 359 -16.30 -20.96 -3.61
C GLY A 359 -17.13 -20.98 -2.31
N SER A 360 -16.56 -21.57 -1.26
CA SER A 360 -17.24 -21.75 0.04
C SER A 360 -16.82 -20.73 1.11
N TYR A 361 -16.05 -19.71 0.78
CA TYR A 361 -15.43 -18.79 1.76
C TYR A 361 -14.63 -19.54 2.85
N SER A 362 -13.85 -20.51 2.44
CA SER A 362 -13.19 -21.51 3.34
C SER A 362 -12.27 -20.88 4.39
N ARG A 363 -11.72 -19.70 4.15
CA ARG A 363 -10.85 -18.96 5.09
C ARG A 363 -11.55 -17.78 5.77
N ALA A 364 -12.85 -17.54 5.55
CA ALA A 364 -13.55 -16.40 6.15
C ALA A 364 -13.53 -16.44 7.69
N GLU A 365 -13.69 -17.63 8.30
CA GLU A 365 -13.61 -17.78 9.76
C GLU A 365 -12.20 -17.55 10.29
N PHE A 366 -11.16 -17.92 9.55
CA PHE A 366 -9.77 -17.63 9.90
C PHE A 366 -9.52 -16.11 9.93
N TYR A 367 -9.90 -15.39 8.87
CA TYR A 367 -9.79 -13.94 8.85
C TYR A 367 -10.65 -13.27 9.93
N ARG A 368 -11.89 -13.74 10.14
CA ARG A 368 -12.75 -13.22 11.21
C ARG A 368 -12.07 -13.26 12.57
N ARG A 369 -11.40 -14.36 12.90
CA ARG A 369 -10.65 -14.50 14.16
C ARG A 369 -9.46 -13.56 14.23
N LEU A 370 -8.70 -13.40 13.16
CA LEU A 370 -7.55 -12.50 13.11
C LEU A 370 -7.98 -11.04 13.25
N LEU A 371 -8.99 -10.60 12.49
CA LEU A 371 -9.47 -9.21 12.54
C LEU A 371 -10.12 -8.87 13.89
N ALA A 372 -10.79 -9.84 14.52
CA ALA A 372 -11.35 -9.67 15.85
C ALA A 372 -10.29 -9.43 16.93
N LEU A 373 -9.07 -9.95 16.79
CA LEU A 373 -7.97 -9.70 17.74
C LEU A 373 -7.64 -8.22 17.84
N LYS A 374 -7.61 -7.48 16.72
CA LYS A 374 -7.32 -6.04 16.73
C LYS A 374 -8.34 -5.24 17.53
N LYS A 375 -9.60 -5.65 17.50
CA LYS A 375 -10.68 -5.00 18.26
C LYS A 375 -10.65 -5.35 19.72
N LYS A 376 -10.23 -6.56 20.03
CA LYS A 376 -10.19 -7.08 21.41
C LYS A 376 -8.99 -6.54 22.19
N HIS A 377 -7.84 -6.31 21.53
CA HIS A 377 -6.58 -6.03 22.17
C HIS A 377 -6.03 -4.65 21.80
N PRO A 378 -6.08 -3.66 22.72
CA PRO A 378 -5.40 -2.37 22.53
C PRO A 378 -3.92 -2.48 22.18
N ALA A 379 -3.25 -3.56 22.63
CA ALA A 379 -1.86 -3.84 22.25
C ALA A 379 -1.67 -4.02 20.73
N LEU A 380 -2.71 -4.38 19.97
CA LEU A 380 -2.67 -4.54 18.52
C LEU A 380 -3.11 -3.27 17.76
N THR A 381 -3.05 -2.10 18.38
CA THR A 381 -3.32 -0.82 17.70
C THR A 381 -2.51 -0.69 16.40
N ASN A 382 -3.06 0.08 15.44
CA ASN A 382 -2.45 0.28 14.13
C ASN A 382 -1.22 1.19 14.17
N SER A 383 -1.12 2.08 15.18
CA SER A 383 0.00 2.99 15.29
C SER A 383 1.31 2.27 15.63
N HIS A 384 2.37 2.79 15.04
CA HIS A 384 3.74 2.42 15.40
C HIS A 384 4.22 3.34 16.54
N GLU A 385 4.26 2.78 17.76
CA GLU A 385 4.70 3.52 18.95
C GLU A 385 5.98 2.91 19.50
N PRO A 386 6.96 3.71 19.92
CA PRO A 386 8.13 3.22 20.61
C PRO A 386 7.75 2.37 21.83
N GLY A 387 8.31 1.17 21.94
CA GLY A 387 8.06 0.26 23.06
C GLY A 387 6.75 -0.53 23.02
N ASN A 388 5.91 -0.38 21.98
CA ASN A 388 4.69 -1.17 21.84
C ASN A 388 4.92 -2.60 21.31
N MET A 389 6.17 -2.94 20.98
CA MET A 389 6.58 -4.27 20.51
C MET A 389 7.93 -4.67 21.10
N GLU A 390 8.02 -5.92 21.52
CA GLU A 390 9.23 -6.57 22.04
C GLU A 390 9.48 -7.86 21.26
N ILE A 391 10.69 -8.03 20.71
CA ILE A 391 11.12 -9.29 20.11
C ILE A 391 11.55 -10.24 21.21
N LEU A 392 11.05 -11.49 21.17
CA LEU A 392 11.33 -12.52 22.14
C LEU A 392 12.35 -13.54 21.59
N GLU A 393 13.42 -13.75 22.33
CA GLU A 393 14.46 -14.71 21.96
C GLU A 393 13.89 -16.13 22.01
N THR A 394 14.05 -16.88 20.93
CA THR A 394 13.64 -18.28 20.81
C THR A 394 14.79 -19.26 20.74
N GLY A 395 16.01 -18.76 20.48
CA GLY A 395 17.19 -19.60 20.19
C GLY A 395 17.08 -20.39 18.87
N ASN A 396 16.06 -20.11 18.04
CA ASN A 396 15.79 -20.86 16.82
C ASN A 396 15.42 -19.91 15.68
N ASP A 397 16.17 -19.91 14.60
CA ASP A 397 16.01 -19.03 13.45
C ASP A 397 14.80 -19.37 12.55
N ARG A 398 14.13 -20.50 12.82
CA ARG A 398 12.84 -20.87 12.18
C ARG A 398 11.63 -20.30 12.92
N VAL A 399 11.78 -19.78 14.15
CA VAL A 399 10.66 -19.30 14.96
C VAL A 399 10.78 -17.83 15.27
N PHE A 400 9.83 -17.05 14.78
CA PHE A 400 9.69 -15.65 15.13
C PHE A 400 8.72 -15.50 16.29
N ALA A 401 9.16 -14.85 17.35
CA ALA A 401 8.33 -14.58 18.51
C ALA A 401 8.43 -13.11 18.94
N PHE A 402 7.30 -12.55 19.28
CA PHE A 402 7.23 -11.17 19.76
C PHE A 402 6.06 -10.97 20.73
N ARG A 403 6.07 -9.84 21.41
CA ARG A 403 4.98 -9.38 22.27
C ARG A 403 4.58 -7.98 21.85
N ARG A 404 3.28 -7.74 21.67
CA ARG A 404 2.68 -6.41 21.56
C ARG A 404 2.20 -5.97 22.93
N ILE A 405 2.37 -4.67 23.25
CA ILE A 405 2.15 -4.13 24.59
C ILE A 405 1.39 -2.81 24.51
N ALA A 406 0.29 -2.70 25.32
CA ALA A 406 -0.38 -1.44 25.58
C ALA A 406 -0.84 -1.42 27.05
N GLY A 407 -0.08 -0.79 27.94
CA GLY A 407 -0.33 -0.80 29.36
C GLY A 407 -0.36 -2.22 29.94
N LYS A 408 -1.51 -2.65 30.44
CA LYS A 408 -1.69 -4.01 31.00
C LYS A 408 -2.03 -5.05 29.92
N ASP A 409 -2.49 -4.63 28.76
CA ASP A 409 -2.80 -5.55 27.66
C ASP A 409 -1.52 -5.98 26.96
N LYS A 410 -1.35 -7.30 26.82
CA LYS A 410 -0.17 -7.92 26.22
C LYS A 410 -0.60 -9.08 25.34
N VAL A 411 -0.18 -9.07 24.10
CA VAL A 411 -0.41 -10.17 23.14
C VAL A 411 0.92 -10.74 22.72
N ARG A 412 1.15 -12.00 23.05
CA ARG A 412 2.32 -12.77 22.61
C ARG A 412 1.99 -13.55 21.36
N VAL A 413 2.83 -13.47 20.36
CA VAL A 413 2.70 -14.18 19.08
C VAL A 413 3.98 -14.99 18.86
N VAL A 414 3.82 -16.27 18.53
CA VAL A 414 4.91 -17.20 18.22
C VAL A 414 4.56 -17.90 16.92
N VAL A 415 5.41 -17.80 15.90
CA VAL A 415 5.16 -18.34 14.57
C VAL A 415 6.35 -19.18 14.12
N ASN A 416 6.09 -20.41 13.71
CA ASN A 416 7.06 -21.25 13.01
C ASN A 416 7.08 -20.89 11.53
N LEU A 417 8.19 -20.39 11.04
CA LEU A 417 8.41 -19.93 9.66
C LEU A 417 9.10 -21.00 8.80
N SER A 418 8.82 -22.27 9.09
CA SER A 418 9.35 -23.42 8.35
C SER A 418 8.29 -24.51 8.18
N ALA A 419 8.52 -25.40 7.22
CA ALA A 419 7.66 -26.56 6.99
C ALA A 419 7.76 -27.63 8.07
N ASP A 420 8.88 -27.69 8.81
CA ASP A 420 9.13 -28.69 9.82
C ASP A 420 8.50 -28.32 11.17
N PRO A 421 8.02 -29.29 11.96
CA PRO A 421 7.61 -29.05 13.34
C PRO A 421 8.79 -28.57 14.18
N VAL A 422 8.50 -27.75 15.18
CA VAL A 422 9.53 -27.20 16.07
C VAL A 422 9.01 -27.07 17.49
N THR A 423 9.90 -27.27 18.46
CA THR A 423 9.65 -26.95 19.86
C THR A 423 10.66 -25.95 20.34
N VAL A 424 10.18 -24.81 20.84
CA VAL A 424 11.02 -23.71 21.36
C VAL A 424 10.65 -23.41 22.81
N ARG A 425 11.58 -22.80 23.53
CA ARG A 425 11.35 -22.25 24.86
C ARG A 425 11.63 -20.74 24.81
N ILE A 426 10.62 -19.95 25.07
CA ILE A 426 10.78 -18.52 25.32
C ILE A 426 11.25 -18.34 26.78
N PRO A 427 12.18 -17.44 27.10
CA PRO A 427 12.65 -17.21 28.47
C PRO A 427 11.49 -17.08 29.46
N ALA A 428 11.63 -17.72 30.63
CA ALA A 428 10.62 -17.79 31.69
C ALA A 428 9.28 -18.50 31.31
N GLY A 429 9.22 -19.21 30.16
CA GLY A 429 8.02 -19.89 29.66
C GLY A 429 8.15 -21.40 29.59
N LYS A 430 6.98 -22.08 29.47
CA LYS A 430 6.93 -23.51 29.14
C LYS A 430 7.30 -23.72 27.67
N PRO A 431 7.82 -24.91 27.29
CA PRO A 431 8.05 -25.24 25.89
C PRO A 431 6.78 -25.07 25.04
N ILE A 432 6.95 -24.55 23.83
CA ILE A 432 5.88 -24.36 22.86
C ILE A 432 6.21 -25.22 21.64
N SER A 433 5.34 -26.20 21.35
CA SER A 433 5.44 -27.03 20.15
C SER A 433 4.51 -26.48 19.08
N LEU A 434 5.05 -26.26 17.87
CA LEU A 434 4.35 -25.77 16.70
C LEU A 434 4.54 -26.79 15.56
N LYS A 435 3.47 -27.08 14.83
CA LYS A 435 3.57 -27.77 13.54
C LYS A 435 4.29 -26.87 12.50
N GLY A 436 4.65 -27.44 11.37
CA GLY A 436 5.15 -26.64 10.24
C GLY A 436 4.20 -25.51 9.90
N TRP A 437 4.70 -24.28 9.74
CA TRP A 437 3.93 -23.06 9.53
C TRP A 437 2.85 -22.80 10.59
N GLY A 438 3.01 -23.40 11.77
CA GLY A 438 2.07 -23.23 12.88
C GLY A 438 2.35 -21.97 13.70
N TRP A 439 1.32 -21.51 14.41
CA TRP A 439 1.43 -20.33 15.29
C TRP A 439 0.67 -20.52 16.60
N ARG A 440 0.99 -19.65 17.54
CA ARG A 440 0.28 -19.49 18.81
C ARG A 440 0.15 -18.01 19.15
N ILE A 441 -1.03 -17.57 19.56
CA ILE A 441 -1.34 -16.23 20.03
C ILE A 441 -1.94 -16.35 21.43
N ASP A 442 -1.32 -15.68 22.45
CA ASP A 442 -1.74 -15.70 23.85
C ASP A 442 -1.80 -14.29 24.44
#